data_e5502bee8ebce717949f85f51a09290d
#
_entry.id   e5502bee8ebce717949f85f51a09290d
#
_cell.length_a   1.000
_cell.length_b   1.000
_cell.length_c   1.000
_cell.angle_alpha   90.00
_cell.angle_beta   90.00
_cell.angle_gamma   90.00
#
_symmetry.space_group_name_H-M   'P 1'
#
loop_
_entity.id
_entity.type
_entity.pdbx_description
1 polymer ?
#
loop_
_entity_poly.entity_id
_entity_poly.type
_entity_poly.pdbx_seq_one_letter_code
_entity_poly.pdbx_strand_id
1 'polypeptide(L)'
;MPEARPDESEITRWALAAGTGDRAAATAFIRATTRDVHRFLNHLADPGDVEDLAQETYLRAMRALPAFDARSSAKTWLLAIARRAAADHVRAARRRPRLVWHSATAAAARAEAVPSFDGDVLLGRLLHGLEPGRREAFVATQVLGLSYAEAAAVCQCPIGTIRSRVARAREDLVAALRADDARPDAAASRSP
;
A
#
# COMPACT_ATOMS: atom_id res chain seq x y z
N MET A 1 20.87 9.69 -17.32
CA MET A 1 21.14 9.84 -15.88
C MET A 1 19.83 9.59 -15.16
N PRO A 2 19.68 8.61 -14.26
CA PRO A 2 18.48 8.51 -13.44
C PRO A 2 18.43 9.76 -12.54
N GLU A 3 17.37 10.55 -12.64
CA GLU A 3 17.12 11.65 -11.72
C GLU A 3 17.13 11.12 -10.28
N ALA A 4 17.93 11.76 -9.42
CA ALA A 4 17.97 11.40 -8.01
C ALA A 4 16.56 11.51 -7.44
N ARG A 5 16.12 10.48 -6.71
CA ARG A 5 14.80 10.49 -6.08
C ARG A 5 14.74 11.66 -5.09
N PRO A 6 13.70 12.53 -5.18
CA PRO A 6 13.57 13.67 -4.27
C PRO A 6 13.52 13.19 -2.81
N ASP A 7 14.10 13.95 -1.91
CA ASP A 7 14.04 13.68 -0.49
C ASP A 7 12.68 14.05 0.11
N GLU A 8 12.41 13.60 1.33
CA GLU A 8 11.12 13.85 1.99
C GLU A 8 10.87 15.34 2.29
N SER A 9 11.93 16.12 2.48
CA SER A 9 11.84 17.56 2.74
C SER A 9 11.41 18.30 1.46
N GLU A 10 11.94 17.87 0.33
CA GLU A 10 11.58 18.41 -0.98
C GLU A 10 10.12 18.09 -1.35
N ILE A 11 9.70 16.84 -1.14
CA ILE A 11 8.29 16.43 -1.35
C ILE A 11 7.35 17.26 -0.45
N THR A 12 7.75 17.54 0.79
CA THR A 12 6.96 18.35 1.73
C THR A 12 6.88 19.81 1.28
N ARG A 13 7.97 20.37 0.75
CA ARG A 13 7.95 21.73 0.17
C ARG A 13 6.99 21.82 -1.02
N TRP A 14 7.00 20.82 -1.91
CA TRP A 14 6.05 20.79 -3.04
C TRP A 14 4.60 20.69 -2.58
N ALA A 15 4.32 19.90 -1.55
CA ALA A 15 2.98 19.81 -0.97
C ALA A 15 2.49 21.16 -0.41
N LEU A 16 3.36 21.87 0.32
CA LEU A 16 3.04 23.22 0.85
C LEU A 16 2.79 24.23 -0.27
N ALA A 17 3.67 24.28 -1.29
CA ALA A 17 3.50 25.15 -2.44
C ALA A 17 2.23 24.82 -3.25
N ALA A 18 1.94 23.55 -3.43
CA ALA A 18 0.70 23.10 -4.08
C ALA A 18 -0.55 23.54 -3.28
N GLY A 19 -0.48 23.53 -1.96
CA GLY A 19 -1.54 24.01 -1.08
C GLY A 19 -1.87 25.51 -1.24
N THR A 20 -0.91 26.32 -1.72
CA THR A 20 -1.11 27.74 -2.07
C THR A 20 -1.49 27.97 -3.54
N GLY A 21 -1.70 26.89 -4.32
CA GLY A 21 -2.17 26.96 -5.70
C GLY A 21 -1.08 26.79 -6.77
N ASP A 22 0.16 26.47 -6.40
CA ASP A 22 1.23 26.18 -7.37
C ASP A 22 0.96 24.84 -8.07
N ARG A 23 0.58 24.90 -9.35
CA ARG A 23 0.29 23.74 -10.19
C ARG A 23 1.53 22.92 -10.55
N ALA A 24 2.68 23.57 -10.70
CA ALA A 24 3.94 22.87 -11.01
C ALA A 24 4.37 22.04 -9.79
N ALA A 25 4.30 22.63 -8.59
CA ALA A 25 4.55 21.93 -7.33
C ALA A 25 3.57 20.77 -7.11
N ALA A 26 2.28 20.95 -7.41
CA ALA A 26 1.29 19.87 -7.34
C ALA A 26 1.65 18.70 -8.27
N THR A 27 2.09 18.98 -9.50
CA THR A 27 2.53 17.96 -10.45
C THR A 27 3.77 17.23 -9.95
N ALA A 28 4.76 17.96 -9.43
CA ALA A 28 5.98 17.40 -8.85
C ALA A 28 5.66 16.50 -7.64
N PHE A 29 4.80 16.94 -6.73
CA PHE A 29 4.34 16.19 -5.58
C PHE A 29 3.67 14.87 -6.00
N ILE A 30 2.72 14.90 -6.95
CA ILE A 30 2.05 13.70 -7.45
C ILE A 30 3.07 12.72 -8.03
N ARG A 31 3.94 13.17 -8.95
CA ARG A 31 4.97 12.32 -9.59
C ARG A 31 5.88 11.65 -8.56
N ALA A 32 6.36 12.42 -7.57
CA ALA A 32 7.26 11.93 -6.55
C ALA A 32 6.64 10.86 -5.64
N THR A 33 5.32 10.92 -5.42
CA THR A 33 4.62 10.06 -4.46
C THR A 33 3.83 8.91 -5.11
N THR A 34 3.58 8.95 -6.42
CA THR A 34 2.76 7.94 -7.14
C THR A 34 3.23 6.52 -6.87
N ARG A 35 4.53 6.24 -6.97
CA ARG A 35 5.08 4.90 -6.74
C ARG A 35 4.79 4.39 -5.32
N ASP A 36 4.94 5.24 -4.31
CA ASP A 36 4.73 4.84 -2.92
C ASP A 36 3.25 4.62 -2.60
N VAL A 37 2.35 5.46 -3.17
CA VAL A 37 0.89 5.30 -3.05
C VAL A 37 0.44 3.99 -3.70
N HIS A 38 0.83 3.73 -4.96
CA HIS A 38 0.48 2.47 -5.64
C HIS A 38 1.05 1.26 -4.90
N ARG A 39 2.33 1.31 -4.48
CA ARG A 39 2.95 0.22 -3.73
C ARG A 39 2.21 -0.07 -2.41
N PHE A 40 1.75 0.96 -1.72
CA PHE A 40 0.96 0.81 -0.50
C PHE A 40 -0.40 0.19 -0.79
N LEU A 41 -1.13 0.72 -1.76
CA LEU A 41 -2.47 0.27 -2.13
C LEU A 41 -2.48 -1.16 -2.68
N ASN A 42 -1.47 -1.57 -3.45
CA ASN A 42 -1.32 -2.93 -3.97
C ASN A 42 -1.29 -4.00 -2.86
N HIS A 43 -0.88 -3.63 -1.65
CA HIS A 43 -0.89 -4.54 -0.51
C HIS A 43 -2.14 -4.42 0.38
N LEU A 44 -2.99 -3.41 0.18
CA LEU A 44 -4.17 -3.14 1.01
C LEU A 44 -5.50 -3.44 0.32
N ALA A 45 -5.52 -3.47 -1.00
CA ALA A 45 -6.72 -3.60 -1.82
C ALA A 45 -6.55 -4.68 -2.89
N ASP A 46 -7.66 -5.06 -3.52
CA ASP A 46 -7.62 -5.95 -4.68
C ASP A 46 -6.94 -5.24 -5.87
N PRO A 47 -6.14 -5.95 -6.70
CA PRO A 47 -5.41 -5.32 -7.81
C PRO A 47 -6.29 -4.52 -8.78
N GLY A 48 -7.56 -4.91 -8.94
CA GLY A 48 -8.52 -4.21 -9.78
C GLY A 48 -8.95 -2.83 -9.27
N ASP A 49 -8.80 -2.59 -7.97
CA ASP A 49 -9.28 -1.36 -7.31
C ASP A 49 -8.15 -0.35 -7.07
N VAL A 50 -6.88 -0.74 -7.28
CA VAL A 50 -5.71 0.08 -6.91
C VAL A 50 -5.69 1.41 -7.63
N GLU A 51 -5.98 1.43 -8.94
CA GLU A 51 -5.95 2.66 -9.74
C GLU A 51 -7.04 3.64 -9.28
N ASP A 52 -8.27 3.15 -9.08
CA ASP A 52 -9.38 3.97 -8.59
C ASP A 52 -9.09 4.52 -7.19
N LEU A 53 -8.49 3.71 -6.32
CA LEU A 53 -8.10 4.13 -4.97
C LEU A 53 -6.94 5.14 -4.98
N ALA A 54 -6.00 5.00 -5.90
CA ALA A 54 -4.93 5.97 -6.08
C ALA A 54 -5.50 7.32 -6.55
N GLN A 55 -6.38 7.29 -7.53
CA GLN A 55 -7.07 8.49 -8.00
C GLN A 55 -7.88 9.17 -6.89
N GLU A 56 -8.69 8.41 -6.15
CA GLU A 56 -9.46 8.93 -5.00
C GLU A 56 -8.54 9.50 -3.92
N THR A 57 -7.39 8.85 -3.67
CA THR A 57 -6.37 9.35 -2.73
C THR A 57 -5.89 10.74 -3.14
N TYR A 58 -5.53 10.93 -4.42
CA TYR A 58 -5.07 12.22 -4.90
C TYR A 58 -6.18 13.27 -4.94
N LEU A 59 -7.41 12.91 -5.28
CA LEU A 59 -8.55 13.83 -5.20
C LEU A 59 -8.77 14.32 -3.77
N ARG A 60 -8.71 13.45 -2.79
CA ARG A 60 -8.80 13.82 -1.36
C ARG A 60 -7.61 14.67 -0.93
N ALA A 61 -6.40 14.27 -1.34
CA ALA A 61 -5.18 15.01 -1.03
C ALA A 61 -5.23 16.44 -1.58
N MET A 62 -5.56 16.63 -2.86
CA MET A 62 -5.63 17.97 -3.47
C MET A 62 -6.63 18.89 -2.76
N ARG A 63 -7.77 18.36 -2.32
CA ARG A 63 -8.76 19.13 -1.54
C ARG A 63 -8.25 19.49 -0.14
N ALA A 64 -7.40 18.67 0.45
CA ALA A 64 -6.90 18.85 1.81
C ALA A 64 -5.55 19.59 1.88
N LEU A 65 -4.81 19.73 0.76
CA LEU A 65 -3.53 20.43 0.71
C LEU A 65 -3.56 21.86 1.25
N PRO A 66 -4.60 22.69 1.02
CA PRO A 66 -4.63 24.03 1.59
C PRO A 66 -4.60 24.06 3.13
N ALA A 67 -4.97 22.98 3.79
CA ALA A 67 -4.93 22.83 5.24
C ALA A 67 -3.73 22.00 5.74
N PHE A 68 -2.84 21.59 4.86
CA PHE A 68 -1.65 20.83 5.24
C PHE A 68 -0.63 21.75 5.90
N ASP A 69 -0.25 21.46 7.14
CA ASP A 69 0.60 22.27 7.99
C ASP A 69 1.99 21.66 8.29
N ALA A 70 2.36 20.60 7.56
CA ALA A 70 3.64 19.92 7.66
C ALA A 70 4.02 19.41 9.08
N ARG A 71 3.04 19.08 9.94
CA ARG A 71 3.32 18.39 11.23
C ARG A 71 3.89 17.00 11.05
N SER A 72 3.75 16.42 9.87
CA SER A 72 4.41 15.19 9.42
C SER A 72 4.95 15.39 8.02
N SER A 73 5.79 14.48 7.52
CA SER A 73 6.18 14.53 6.11
C SER A 73 4.93 14.42 5.21
N ALA A 74 4.96 15.09 4.06
CA ALA A 74 3.84 15.03 3.11
C ALA A 74 3.58 13.61 2.62
N LYS A 75 4.60 12.76 2.57
CA LYS A 75 4.48 11.34 2.26
C LYS A 75 3.65 10.60 3.33
N THR A 76 4.00 10.76 4.61
CA THR A 76 3.26 10.18 5.73
C THR A 76 1.80 10.64 5.74
N TRP A 77 1.55 11.94 5.54
CA TRP A 77 0.22 12.51 5.45
C TRP A 77 -0.59 11.93 4.29
N LEU A 78 0.00 11.81 3.10
CA LEU A 78 -0.65 11.25 1.91
C LEU A 78 -0.98 9.76 2.09
N LEU A 79 -0.05 8.97 2.65
CA LEU A 79 -0.29 7.55 2.91
C LEU A 79 -1.41 7.33 3.95
N ALA A 80 -1.58 8.25 4.92
CA ALA A 80 -2.74 8.21 5.82
C ALA A 80 -4.06 8.44 5.08
N ILE A 81 -4.07 9.30 4.04
CA ILE A 81 -5.24 9.48 3.17
C ILE A 81 -5.49 8.22 2.35
N ALA A 82 -4.46 7.63 1.73
CA ALA A 82 -4.56 6.39 0.95
C ALA A 82 -5.14 5.24 1.79
N ARG A 83 -4.64 5.07 3.02
CA ARG A 83 -5.17 4.06 3.95
C ARG A 83 -6.65 4.27 4.25
N ARG A 84 -7.08 5.51 4.49
CA ARG A 84 -8.49 5.81 4.74
C ARG A 84 -9.35 5.51 3.51
N ALA A 85 -8.89 5.88 2.32
CA ALA A 85 -9.59 5.56 1.07
C ALA A 85 -9.78 4.04 0.90
N ALA A 86 -8.72 3.25 1.11
CA ALA A 86 -8.80 1.79 1.06
C ALA A 86 -9.76 1.22 2.13
N ALA A 87 -9.69 1.72 3.37
CA ALA A 87 -10.59 1.27 4.43
C ALA A 87 -12.06 1.63 4.16
N ASP A 88 -12.34 2.80 3.57
CA ASP A 88 -13.69 3.22 3.14
C ASP A 88 -14.21 2.30 2.04
N HIS A 89 -13.38 1.97 1.06
CA HIS A 89 -13.70 1.07 -0.04
C HIS A 89 -14.10 -0.31 0.48
N VAL A 90 -13.29 -0.92 1.34
CA VAL A 90 -13.59 -2.23 1.96
C VAL A 90 -14.91 -2.17 2.75
N ARG A 91 -15.15 -1.09 3.51
CA ARG A 91 -16.42 -0.91 4.24
C ARG A 91 -17.61 -0.79 3.29
N ALA A 92 -17.47 -0.07 2.19
CA ALA A 92 -18.52 0.08 1.18
C ALA A 92 -18.82 -1.25 0.47
N ALA A 93 -17.78 -2.01 0.10
CA ALA A 93 -17.94 -3.34 -0.51
C ALA A 93 -18.69 -4.32 0.40
N ARG A 94 -18.40 -4.29 1.72
CA ARG A 94 -19.10 -5.14 2.70
C ARG A 94 -20.58 -4.77 2.90
N ARG A 95 -20.97 -3.51 2.64
CA ARG A 95 -22.36 -3.03 2.78
C ARG A 95 -23.21 -3.29 1.53
N ARG A 96 -22.58 -3.49 0.36
CA ARG A 96 -23.32 -3.83 -0.86
C ARG A 96 -23.75 -5.30 -0.76
N PRO A 97 -25.04 -5.63 -0.98
CA PRO A 97 -25.46 -7.03 -1.14
C PRO A 97 -24.60 -7.65 -2.24
N ARG A 98 -24.00 -8.80 -1.95
CA ARG A 98 -23.24 -9.56 -2.95
C ARG A 98 -24.21 -10.02 -4.04
N LEU A 99 -24.40 -9.22 -5.08
CA LEU A 99 -24.74 -9.77 -6.38
C LEU A 99 -23.52 -10.57 -6.80
N VAL A 100 -23.66 -11.88 -6.68
CA VAL A 100 -22.61 -12.87 -6.96
C VAL A 100 -22.30 -12.82 -8.44
N TRP A 101 -21.32 -12.01 -8.82
CA TRP A 101 -20.61 -12.23 -10.08
C TRP A 101 -19.14 -12.43 -9.72
N HIS A 102 -18.73 -13.68 -9.78
CA HIS A 102 -17.35 -14.10 -9.55
C HIS A 102 -16.49 -13.64 -10.72
N SER A 103 -15.79 -12.54 -10.57
CA SER A 103 -14.69 -12.16 -11.44
C SER A 103 -13.40 -12.82 -10.96
N ALA A 104 -13.42 -14.15 -10.85
CA ALA A 104 -12.21 -14.94 -10.60
C ALA A 104 -11.25 -14.93 -11.82
N THR A 105 -11.72 -14.45 -12.96
CA THR A 105 -10.94 -14.40 -14.21
C THR A 105 -10.12 -13.13 -14.39
N ALA A 106 -10.38 -12.05 -13.64
CA ALA A 106 -9.61 -10.81 -13.77
C ALA A 106 -8.23 -10.85 -13.08
N ALA A 107 -8.06 -11.71 -12.08
CA ALA A 107 -6.78 -11.84 -11.37
C ALA A 107 -5.71 -12.56 -12.23
N ALA A 108 -6.11 -13.46 -13.11
CA ALA A 108 -5.19 -14.21 -13.97
C ALA A 108 -4.71 -13.40 -15.18
N ALA A 109 -5.50 -12.44 -15.69
CA ALA A 109 -5.19 -11.70 -16.91
C ALA A 109 -4.29 -10.46 -16.69
N ARG A 110 -4.04 -10.05 -15.43
CA ARG A 110 -3.21 -8.87 -15.11
C ARG A 110 -1.81 -9.18 -14.60
N ALA A 111 -1.44 -10.45 -14.51
CA ALA A 111 -0.08 -10.88 -14.17
C ALA A 111 0.96 -10.54 -15.26
N GLU A 112 0.53 -10.07 -16.45
CA GLU A 112 1.43 -9.86 -17.60
C GLU A 112 2.00 -8.44 -17.74
N ALA A 113 1.69 -7.47 -16.85
CA ALA A 113 1.99 -6.06 -17.10
C ALA A 113 3.17 -5.46 -16.30
N VAL A 114 3.84 -6.19 -15.42
CA VAL A 114 5.11 -5.77 -14.77
C VAL A 114 6.03 -6.98 -14.71
N PRO A 115 7.33 -6.86 -15.08
CA PRO A 115 8.27 -7.95 -14.83
C PRO A 115 8.39 -8.13 -13.31
N SER A 116 7.52 -8.96 -12.74
CA SER A 116 7.58 -9.35 -11.35
C SER A 116 8.60 -10.46 -11.23
N PHE A 117 9.65 -10.23 -10.48
CA PHE A 117 10.45 -11.33 -9.94
C PHE A 117 9.48 -12.29 -9.23
N ASP A 118 9.65 -13.61 -9.40
CA ASP A 118 8.80 -14.62 -8.71
C ASP A 118 8.67 -14.36 -7.20
N GLY A 119 9.68 -13.72 -6.60
CA GLY A 119 9.66 -13.25 -5.22
C GLY A 119 8.59 -12.20 -4.89
N ASP A 120 8.22 -11.33 -5.83
CA ASP A 120 7.21 -10.28 -5.58
C ASP A 120 5.79 -10.87 -5.54
N VAL A 121 5.52 -11.89 -6.34
CA VAL A 121 4.23 -12.61 -6.36
C VAL A 121 4.05 -13.42 -5.08
N LEU A 122 5.09 -14.14 -4.65
CA LEU A 122 5.07 -14.90 -3.39
C LEU A 122 4.89 -13.97 -2.19
N LEU A 123 5.69 -12.89 -2.12
CA LEU A 123 5.57 -11.89 -1.07
C LEU A 123 4.15 -11.29 -1.03
N GLY A 124 3.59 -10.96 -2.18
CA GLY A 124 2.21 -10.44 -2.30
C GLY A 124 1.20 -11.41 -1.69
N ARG A 125 1.25 -12.70 -2.04
CA ARG A 125 0.36 -13.74 -1.46
C ARG A 125 0.52 -13.86 0.05
N LEU A 126 1.76 -13.91 0.54
CA LEU A 126 2.05 -14.02 1.97
C LEU A 126 1.52 -12.81 2.74
N LEU A 127 1.71 -11.60 2.21
CA LEU A 127 1.19 -10.37 2.82
C LEU A 127 -0.34 -10.35 2.84
N HIS A 128 -1.01 -10.83 1.79
CA HIS A 128 -2.48 -10.92 1.76
C HIS A 128 -3.03 -11.92 2.78
N GLY A 129 -2.26 -12.92 3.19
CA GLY A 129 -2.61 -13.86 4.25
C GLY A 129 -2.56 -13.27 5.67
N LEU A 130 -1.90 -12.12 5.87
CA LEU A 130 -1.85 -11.46 7.17
C LEU A 130 -3.19 -10.83 7.57
N GLU A 131 -3.42 -10.76 8.88
CA GLU A 131 -4.50 -9.92 9.44
C GLU A 131 -4.30 -8.46 8.97
N PRO A 132 -5.39 -7.74 8.57
CA PRO A 132 -5.28 -6.43 7.92
C PRO A 132 -4.41 -5.41 8.68
N GLY A 133 -4.54 -5.29 10.00
CA GLY A 133 -3.74 -4.34 10.77
C GLY A 133 -2.27 -4.73 10.88
N ARG A 134 -1.93 -6.04 10.85
CA ARG A 134 -0.55 -6.52 10.81
C ARG A 134 0.06 -6.24 9.44
N ARG A 135 -0.70 -6.49 8.37
CA ARG A 135 -0.31 -6.18 6.99
C ARG A 135 -0.01 -4.70 6.81
N GLU A 136 -0.92 -3.81 7.22
CA GLU A 136 -0.74 -2.36 7.15
C GLU A 136 0.56 -1.92 7.84
N ALA A 137 0.79 -2.37 9.08
CA ALA A 137 1.97 -2.00 9.86
C ALA A 137 3.26 -2.54 9.22
N PHE A 138 3.23 -3.78 8.72
CA PHE A 138 4.38 -4.39 8.06
C PHE A 138 4.71 -3.68 6.74
N VAL A 139 3.73 -3.44 5.89
CA VAL A 139 3.93 -2.75 4.60
C VAL A 139 4.43 -1.33 4.83
N ALA A 140 3.84 -0.56 5.75
CA ALA A 140 4.29 0.79 6.06
C ALA A 140 5.77 0.82 6.49
N THR A 141 6.19 -0.11 7.35
CA THR A 141 7.55 -0.08 7.92
C THR A 141 8.58 -0.82 7.07
N GLN A 142 8.27 -2.02 6.56
CA GLN A 142 9.26 -2.87 5.91
C GLN A 142 9.28 -2.71 4.37
N VAL A 143 8.16 -2.33 3.78
CA VAL A 143 8.04 -2.16 2.33
C VAL A 143 8.26 -0.71 1.92
N LEU A 144 7.64 0.24 2.63
CA LEU A 144 7.74 1.68 2.35
C LEU A 144 8.85 2.39 3.13
N GLY A 145 9.46 1.72 4.10
CA GLY A 145 10.58 2.25 4.87
C GLY A 145 10.21 3.34 5.88
N LEU A 146 8.94 3.45 6.27
CA LEU A 146 8.53 4.41 7.30
C LEU A 146 9.11 4.02 8.67
N SER A 147 9.47 5.00 9.47
CA SER A 147 9.75 4.80 10.89
C SER A 147 8.49 4.31 11.62
N TYR A 148 8.65 3.72 12.79
CA TYR A 148 7.49 3.29 13.60
C TYR A 148 6.59 4.45 14.02
N ALA A 149 7.14 5.65 14.19
CA ALA A 149 6.38 6.84 14.49
C ALA A 149 5.50 7.28 13.29
N GLU A 150 6.07 7.30 12.09
CA GLU A 150 5.34 7.62 10.86
C GLU A 150 4.29 6.56 10.55
N ALA A 151 4.63 5.27 10.67
CA ALA A 151 3.67 4.19 10.50
C ALA A 151 2.52 4.28 11.53
N ALA A 152 2.79 4.71 12.76
CA ALA A 152 1.75 4.97 13.77
C ALA A 152 0.82 6.10 13.35
N ALA A 153 1.36 7.18 12.75
CA ALA A 153 0.56 8.27 12.20
C ALA A 153 -0.29 7.82 11.00
N VAL A 154 0.29 7.04 10.06
CA VAL A 154 -0.44 6.45 8.91
C VAL A 154 -1.55 5.52 9.38
N CYS A 155 -1.24 4.59 10.28
CA CYS A 155 -2.18 3.59 10.78
C CYS A 155 -3.15 4.12 11.85
N GLN A 156 -2.96 5.36 12.32
CA GLN A 156 -3.77 5.99 13.37
C GLN A 156 -3.88 5.14 14.64
N CYS A 157 -2.74 4.64 15.11
CA CYS A 157 -2.66 3.82 16.33
C CYS A 157 -1.38 4.14 17.12
N PRO A 158 -1.29 3.78 18.40
CA PRO A 158 -0.09 3.98 19.20
C PRO A 158 1.14 3.27 18.61
N ILE A 159 2.33 3.85 18.76
CA ILE A 159 3.59 3.27 18.28
C ILE A 159 3.87 1.87 18.84
N GLY A 160 3.45 1.60 20.08
CA GLY A 160 3.52 0.26 20.68
C GLY A 160 2.68 -0.77 19.94
N THR A 161 1.52 -0.35 19.38
CA THR A 161 0.67 -1.19 18.53
C THR A 161 1.37 -1.52 17.21
N ILE A 162 2.07 -0.56 16.60
CA ILE A 162 2.87 -0.84 15.39
C ILE A 162 3.97 -1.87 15.70
N ARG A 163 4.71 -1.70 16.80
CA ARG A 163 5.76 -2.64 17.19
C ARG A 163 5.22 -4.07 17.34
N SER A 164 4.13 -4.25 18.06
CA SER A 164 3.53 -5.57 18.27
C SER A 164 2.95 -6.16 16.98
N ARG A 165 2.32 -5.34 16.11
CA ARG A 165 1.79 -5.77 14.82
C ARG A 165 2.91 -6.24 13.87
N VAL A 166 4.02 -5.49 13.79
CA VAL A 166 5.18 -5.86 12.97
C VAL A 166 5.84 -7.15 13.48
N ALA A 167 6.00 -7.31 14.80
CA ALA A 167 6.54 -8.53 15.37
C ALA A 167 5.68 -9.75 15.00
N ARG A 168 4.37 -9.68 15.24
CA ARG A 168 3.43 -10.76 14.89
C ARG A 168 3.33 -11.01 13.39
N ALA A 169 3.40 -9.95 12.55
CA ALA A 169 3.43 -10.13 11.11
C ALA A 169 4.65 -10.94 10.67
N ARG A 170 5.83 -10.71 11.26
CA ARG A 170 7.04 -11.50 10.98
C ARG A 170 6.88 -12.97 11.39
N GLU A 171 6.29 -13.23 12.56
CA GLU A 171 6.01 -14.58 13.03
C GLU A 171 5.06 -15.32 12.07
N ASP A 172 3.97 -14.67 11.66
CA ASP A 172 2.99 -15.22 10.71
C ASP A 172 3.64 -15.52 9.35
N LEU A 173 4.48 -14.60 8.83
CA LEU A 173 5.17 -14.78 7.55
C LEU A 173 6.17 -15.94 7.59
N VAL A 174 6.94 -16.06 8.67
CA VAL A 174 7.88 -17.19 8.87
C VAL A 174 7.12 -18.52 8.94
N ALA A 175 5.99 -18.54 9.65
CA ALA A 175 5.15 -19.74 9.74
C ALA A 175 4.58 -20.12 8.37
N ALA A 176 4.10 -19.13 7.59
CA ALA A 176 3.56 -19.35 6.25
C ALA A 176 4.62 -19.86 5.26
N LEU A 177 5.85 -19.32 5.30
CA LEU A 177 6.96 -19.79 4.46
C LEU A 177 7.34 -21.24 4.77
N ARG A 178 7.45 -21.60 6.06
CA ARG A 178 7.72 -22.98 6.47
C ARG A 178 6.63 -23.96 6.05
N ALA A 179 5.37 -23.52 6.06
CA ALA A 179 4.25 -24.34 5.61
C ALA A 179 4.24 -24.54 4.09
N ASP A 180 4.72 -23.56 3.33
CA ASP A 180 4.86 -23.64 1.87
C ASP A 180 6.03 -24.57 1.49
N ASP A 181 7.18 -24.45 2.17
CA ASP A 181 8.35 -25.35 2.01
C ASP A 181 8.04 -26.82 2.38
N ALA A 182 7.14 -27.04 3.33
CA ALA A 182 6.72 -28.38 3.77
C ALA A 182 5.69 -29.05 2.84
N ARG A 183 5.20 -28.36 1.81
CA ARG A 183 4.35 -28.96 0.76
C ARG A 183 5.25 -29.62 -0.27
N PRO A 184 5.35 -30.97 -0.31
CA PRO A 184 6.08 -31.64 -1.36
C PRO A 184 5.36 -31.37 -2.68
N ASP A 185 6.16 -31.12 -3.74
CA ASP A 185 5.77 -30.92 -5.12
C ASP A 185 4.64 -31.88 -5.55
N ALA A 186 3.40 -31.40 -5.54
CA ALA A 186 2.26 -32.12 -6.12
C ALA A 186 2.33 -32.16 -7.67
N ALA A 187 3.40 -31.61 -8.26
CA ALA A 187 3.63 -31.58 -9.70
C ALA A 187 4.43 -32.79 -10.21
N ALA A 188 5.08 -33.57 -9.35
CA ALA A 188 5.91 -34.73 -9.79
C ALA A 188 5.13 -36.03 -9.97
N SER A 189 3.82 -36.09 -9.74
CA SER A 189 3.03 -37.33 -9.81
C SER A 189 2.10 -37.43 -11.03
N ARG A 190 2.38 -36.73 -12.13
CA ARG A 190 1.66 -36.93 -13.40
C ARG A 190 2.64 -37.19 -14.53
N SER A 191 3.14 -38.41 -14.59
CA SER A 191 3.55 -39.05 -15.84
C SER A 191 3.22 -40.52 -15.78
N PRO A 192 2.54 -41.01 -16.83
CA PRO A 192 2.03 -42.35 -16.96
C PRO A 192 3.13 -43.38 -17.23
#